data_3d36b83505b10e98b9c8432ee5dfe7a9
#
_entry.id   3d36b83505b10e98b9c8432ee5dfe7a9
#
_cell.length_a   1.000
_cell.length_b   1.000
_cell.length_c   1.000
_cell.angle_alpha   90.00
_cell.angle_beta   90.00
_cell.angle_gamma   90.00
#
_symmetry.space_group_name_H-M   'P 1'
#
loop_
_entity.id
_entity.type
_entity.pdbx_description
1 polymer ?
#
loop_
_entity_poly.entity_id
_entity_poly.type
_entity_poly.pdbx_seq_one_letter_code
_entity_poly.pdbx_strand_id
1 'polypeptide(L)'
;MKILIDNGHGKNTPGKRSPDSRLLEWHYTRKVADAVVRQLRREGHDAELLVPEVYDVKLLERVHRVNVQCQSLGRDSVLLVSVHCNAAGNGEQWQKATGWECWTSPGKTASDTLADHLYDAAERLLPQPIRENQKVEGERDKEARFTILTDTFCPAVLTENLFMDSRADVAYLLTDEGFRNIVQLHVEGITNYLNESAHD
;
A
#
# COMPACT_ATOMS: atom_id res chain seq x y z
N MET A 1 -13.35 -3.75 -12.72
CA MET A 1 -11.91 -4.04 -12.46
C MET A 1 -11.79 -4.87 -11.19
N LYS A 2 -10.92 -5.87 -11.16
CA LYS A 2 -10.58 -6.68 -9.99
C LYS A 2 -9.51 -5.97 -9.16
N ILE A 3 -9.75 -5.75 -7.88
CA ILE A 3 -8.83 -5.05 -6.98
C ILE A 3 -8.20 -6.06 -6.03
N LEU A 4 -6.87 -6.18 -6.09
CA LEU A 4 -6.09 -7.05 -5.22
C LEU A 4 -5.38 -6.20 -4.18
N ILE A 5 -5.66 -6.46 -2.90
CA ILE A 5 -4.98 -5.80 -1.79
C ILE A 5 -4.00 -6.78 -1.18
N ASP A 6 -2.71 -6.49 -1.37
CA ASP A 6 -1.61 -7.23 -0.76
C ASP A 6 -1.28 -6.63 0.61
N ASN A 7 -1.02 -7.47 1.57
CA ASN A 7 -0.57 -7.05 2.90
C ASN A 7 0.87 -7.50 3.12
N GLY A 8 1.76 -6.56 3.40
CA GLY A 8 3.17 -6.81 3.59
C GLY A 8 3.47 -7.84 4.68
N HIS A 9 4.47 -8.66 4.42
CA HIS A 9 5.05 -9.61 5.36
C HIS A 9 4.10 -10.68 5.93
N GLY A 10 4.59 -11.47 6.87
CA GLY A 10 3.86 -12.48 7.62
C GLY A 10 4.31 -12.55 9.08
N LYS A 11 3.58 -13.29 9.90
CA LYS A 11 3.88 -13.45 11.34
C LYS A 11 5.32 -13.93 11.60
N ASN A 12 5.89 -14.67 10.67
CA ASN A 12 7.24 -15.24 10.73
C ASN A 12 8.30 -14.37 10.04
N THR A 13 7.99 -13.18 9.53
CA THR A 13 8.98 -12.25 8.97
C THR A 13 9.70 -11.53 10.11
N PRO A 14 11.03 -11.71 10.29
CA PRO A 14 11.74 -11.09 11.39
C PRO A 14 11.91 -9.58 11.21
N GLY A 15 12.02 -8.84 12.31
CA GLY A 15 12.45 -7.43 12.34
C GLY A 15 11.39 -6.41 11.89
N LYS A 16 10.23 -6.83 11.40
CA LYS A 16 9.19 -5.96 10.86
C LYS A 16 8.23 -5.48 11.95
N ARG A 17 8.74 -4.58 12.82
CA ARG A 17 8.02 -4.09 14.00
C ARG A 17 8.61 -2.78 14.54
N SER A 18 7.83 -2.07 15.35
CA SER A 18 8.36 -0.96 16.15
C SER A 18 9.38 -1.45 17.20
N PRO A 19 10.32 -0.60 17.65
CA PRO A 19 11.32 -0.97 18.66
C PRO A 19 10.74 -1.50 19.97
N ASP A 20 9.55 -1.04 20.36
CA ASP A 20 8.83 -1.51 21.55
C ASP A 20 7.82 -2.64 21.24
N SER A 21 7.77 -3.11 20.00
CA SER A 21 6.89 -4.17 19.52
C SER A 21 5.38 -3.91 19.68
N ARG A 22 4.94 -2.66 19.94
CA ARG A 22 3.51 -2.32 19.99
C ARG A 22 2.86 -2.36 18.59
N LEU A 23 3.63 -2.03 17.55
CA LEU A 23 3.22 -2.17 16.15
C LEU A 23 4.00 -3.31 15.52
N LEU A 24 3.30 -4.32 15.06
CA LEU A 24 3.83 -5.41 14.24
C LEU A 24 3.32 -5.20 12.82
N GLU A 25 4.22 -4.93 11.87
CA GLU A 25 3.85 -4.58 10.50
C GLU A 25 2.89 -5.60 9.87
N TRP A 26 3.22 -6.90 9.93
CA TRP A 26 2.39 -7.96 9.37
C TRP A 26 0.95 -7.98 9.92
N HIS A 27 0.76 -7.59 11.16
CA HIS A 27 -0.56 -7.56 11.81
C HIS A 27 -1.33 -6.30 11.43
N TYR A 28 -0.64 -5.15 11.44
CA TYR A 28 -1.24 -3.87 11.09
C TYR A 28 -1.69 -3.83 9.62
N THR A 29 -0.80 -4.21 8.69
CA THR A 29 -1.10 -4.21 7.26
C THR A 29 -2.25 -5.14 6.89
N ARG A 30 -2.37 -6.30 7.56
CA ARG A 30 -3.53 -7.20 7.39
C ARG A 30 -4.84 -6.58 7.85
N LYS A 31 -4.83 -5.92 8.99
CA LYS A 31 -6.02 -5.22 9.50
C LYS A 31 -6.45 -4.11 8.53
N VAL A 32 -5.50 -3.34 8.01
CA VAL A 32 -5.77 -2.30 7.01
C VAL A 32 -6.32 -2.92 5.73
N ALA A 33 -5.61 -3.88 5.15
CA ALA A 33 -6.01 -4.54 3.89
C ALA A 33 -7.40 -5.17 3.98
N ASP A 34 -7.71 -5.87 5.08
CA ASP A 34 -9.01 -6.46 5.32
C ASP A 34 -10.13 -5.39 5.44
N ALA A 35 -9.86 -4.28 6.13
CA ALA A 35 -10.80 -3.17 6.24
C ALA A 35 -11.03 -2.47 4.89
N VAL A 36 -9.98 -2.26 4.09
CA VAL A 36 -10.05 -1.69 2.72
C VAL A 36 -10.90 -2.61 1.83
N VAL A 37 -10.60 -3.91 1.80
CA VAL A 37 -11.38 -4.88 1.00
C VAL A 37 -12.85 -4.87 1.40
N ARG A 38 -13.16 -4.88 2.70
CA ARG A 38 -14.55 -4.83 3.17
C ARG A 38 -15.28 -3.55 2.78
N GLN A 39 -14.59 -2.41 2.80
CA GLN A 39 -15.20 -1.14 2.45
C GLN A 39 -15.42 -1.05 0.94
N LEU A 40 -14.42 -1.39 0.12
CA LEU A 40 -14.56 -1.43 -1.35
C LEU A 40 -15.69 -2.37 -1.79
N ARG A 41 -15.83 -3.54 -1.16
CA ARG A 41 -16.94 -4.47 -1.43
C ARG A 41 -18.32 -3.88 -1.07
N ARG A 42 -18.42 -3.13 0.02
CA ARG A 42 -19.68 -2.42 0.39
C ARG A 42 -20.05 -1.34 -0.62
N GLU A 43 -19.05 -0.73 -1.27
CA GLU A 43 -19.22 0.25 -2.33
C GLU A 43 -19.47 -0.39 -3.71
N GLY A 44 -19.54 -1.74 -3.78
CA GLY A 44 -19.86 -2.49 -5.00
C GLY A 44 -18.67 -2.89 -5.85
N HIS A 45 -17.44 -2.67 -5.37
CA HIS A 45 -16.22 -3.05 -6.08
C HIS A 45 -15.85 -4.52 -5.85
N ASP A 46 -15.28 -5.16 -6.89
CA ASP A 46 -14.72 -6.51 -6.79
C ASP A 46 -13.30 -6.47 -6.21
N ALA A 47 -13.20 -6.48 -4.89
CA ALA A 47 -11.95 -6.41 -4.15
C ALA A 47 -11.68 -7.69 -3.34
N GLU A 48 -10.41 -8.13 -3.24
CA GLU A 48 -10.02 -9.27 -2.40
C GLU A 48 -8.62 -9.13 -1.81
N LEU A 49 -8.36 -9.87 -0.73
CA LEU A 49 -7.01 -10.02 -0.17
C LEU A 49 -6.19 -10.95 -1.05
N LEU A 50 -4.99 -10.49 -1.46
CA LEU A 50 -4.03 -11.32 -2.18
C LEU A 50 -3.43 -12.41 -1.29
N VAL A 51 -3.20 -12.10 -0.01
CA VAL A 51 -2.56 -12.97 0.98
C VAL A 51 -3.43 -13.08 2.23
N PRO A 52 -4.41 -14.00 2.25
CA PRO A 52 -5.21 -14.27 3.45
C PRO A 52 -4.45 -15.02 4.54
N GLU A 53 -3.30 -15.63 4.22
CA GLU A 53 -2.49 -16.41 5.14
C GLU A 53 -1.85 -15.53 6.22
N VAL A 54 -1.70 -16.06 7.43
CA VAL A 54 -1.04 -15.40 8.56
C VAL A 54 0.49 -15.43 8.42
N TYR A 55 1.02 -16.50 7.82
CA TYR A 55 2.45 -16.66 7.57
C TYR A 55 2.87 -15.94 6.30
N ASP A 56 4.16 -15.66 6.18
CA ASP A 56 4.71 -14.96 5.03
C ASP A 56 4.62 -15.81 3.76
N VAL A 57 4.03 -15.22 2.74
CA VAL A 57 3.99 -15.77 1.38
C VAL A 57 5.12 -15.15 0.59
N LYS A 58 5.94 -15.96 -0.07
CA LYS A 58 7.09 -15.49 -0.85
C LYS A 58 6.67 -14.53 -1.95
N LEU A 59 7.50 -13.52 -2.25
CA LEU A 59 7.23 -12.50 -3.27
C LEU A 59 6.83 -13.10 -4.63
N LEU A 60 7.56 -14.09 -5.13
CA LEU A 60 7.25 -14.74 -6.41
C LEU A 60 5.89 -15.43 -6.41
N GLU A 61 5.45 -15.96 -5.28
CA GLU A 61 4.10 -16.54 -5.15
C GLU A 61 3.02 -15.45 -5.17
N ARG A 62 3.28 -14.29 -4.52
CA ARG A 62 2.36 -13.13 -4.59
C ARG A 62 2.23 -12.63 -6.03
N VAL A 63 3.35 -12.45 -6.73
CA VAL A 63 3.39 -12.09 -8.16
C VAL A 63 2.62 -13.12 -9.01
N HIS A 64 2.86 -14.41 -8.77
CA HIS A 64 2.14 -15.47 -9.49
C HIS A 64 0.62 -15.34 -9.32
N ARG A 65 0.12 -15.15 -8.10
CA ARG A 65 -1.31 -14.97 -7.81
C ARG A 65 -1.92 -13.78 -8.56
N VAL A 66 -1.22 -12.64 -8.58
CA VAL A 66 -1.65 -11.46 -9.36
C VAL A 66 -1.70 -11.77 -10.83
N ASN A 67 -0.63 -12.38 -11.38
CA ASN A 67 -0.51 -12.64 -12.81
C ASN A 67 -1.52 -13.70 -13.31
N VAL A 68 -1.93 -14.65 -12.47
CA VAL A 68 -3.04 -15.56 -12.76
C VAL A 68 -4.35 -14.78 -12.97
N GLN A 69 -4.64 -13.79 -12.13
CA GLN A 69 -5.82 -12.92 -12.32
C GLN A 69 -5.70 -12.11 -13.62
N CYS A 70 -4.52 -11.53 -13.89
CA CYS A 70 -4.26 -10.77 -15.11
C CYS A 70 -4.43 -11.63 -16.39
N GLN A 71 -4.01 -12.89 -16.34
CA GLN A 71 -4.18 -13.81 -17.45
C GLN A 71 -5.65 -14.19 -17.68
N SER A 72 -6.42 -14.31 -16.61
CA SER A 72 -7.84 -14.67 -16.66
C SER A 72 -8.75 -13.52 -17.09
N LEU A 73 -8.48 -12.31 -16.59
CA LEU A 73 -9.39 -11.16 -16.72
C LEU A 73 -8.89 -10.08 -17.69
N GLY A 74 -7.62 -10.14 -18.09
CA GLY A 74 -6.92 -9.07 -18.80
C GLY A 74 -6.15 -8.16 -17.85
N ARG A 75 -4.99 -7.66 -18.30
CA ARG A 75 -4.07 -6.84 -17.48
C ARG A 75 -4.73 -5.54 -17.00
N ASP A 76 -5.48 -4.90 -17.88
CA ASP A 76 -6.16 -3.62 -17.60
C ASP A 76 -7.44 -3.81 -16.78
N SER A 77 -7.80 -5.05 -16.47
CA SER A 77 -8.96 -5.40 -15.63
C SER A 77 -8.57 -5.79 -14.20
N VAL A 78 -7.29 -5.69 -13.85
CA VAL A 78 -6.76 -6.00 -12.52
C VAL A 78 -5.96 -4.81 -12.00
N LEU A 79 -6.00 -4.58 -10.69
CA LEU A 79 -5.28 -3.56 -9.97
C LEU A 79 -4.65 -4.16 -8.73
N LEU A 80 -3.40 -3.79 -8.40
CA LEU A 80 -2.71 -4.23 -7.19
C LEU A 80 -2.34 -3.03 -6.30
N VAL A 81 -2.69 -3.12 -5.02
CA VAL A 81 -2.19 -2.21 -3.97
C VAL A 81 -1.54 -3.02 -2.87
N SER A 82 -0.22 -2.86 -2.68
CA SER A 82 0.55 -3.51 -1.62
C SER A 82 0.72 -2.57 -0.43
N VAL A 83 0.23 -2.97 0.73
CA VAL A 83 0.15 -2.15 1.95
C VAL A 83 1.30 -2.51 2.90
N HIS A 84 2.15 -1.53 3.20
CA HIS A 84 3.32 -1.65 4.06
C HIS A 84 3.40 -0.54 5.12
N CYS A 85 4.33 -0.66 6.06
CA CYS A 85 4.80 0.42 6.94
C CYS A 85 6.30 0.57 6.78
N ASN A 86 6.77 1.81 6.59
CA ASN A 86 8.17 2.14 6.37
C ASN A 86 9.04 1.94 7.61
N ALA A 87 10.34 1.84 7.40
CA ALA A 87 11.36 1.89 8.44
C ALA A 87 12.61 2.64 7.96
N ALA A 88 13.12 3.54 8.78
CA ALA A 88 14.37 4.25 8.52
C ALA A 88 15.61 3.49 9.03
N GLY A 89 15.41 2.55 9.95
CA GLY A 89 16.44 1.72 10.55
C GLY A 89 16.11 0.23 10.49
N ASN A 90 16.70 -0.53 11.38
CA ASN A 90 16.56 -2.00 11.46
C ASN A 90 15.44 -2.45 12.45
N GLY A 91 14.66 -1.52 13.01
CA GLY A 91 13.62 -1.80 13.98
C GLY A 91 14.09 -1.97 15.44
N GLU A 92 15.37 -1.76 15.73
CA GLU A 92 15.91 -1.87 17.11
C GLU A 92 15.84 -0.53 17.87
N GLN A 93 15.92 0.59 17.16
CA GLN A 93 15.94 1.93 17.73
C GLN A 93 14.93 2.85 17.08
N TRP A 94 14.40 3.79 17.85
CA TRP A 94 13.53 4.84 17.34
C TRP A 94 14.29 5.80 16.43
N GLN A 95 13.67 6.13 15.30
CA GLN A 95 14.18 7.03 14.30
C GLN A 95 13.37 8.34 14.25
N LYS A 96 13.88 9.33 13.50
CA LYS A 96 13.23 10.63 13.32
C LYS A 96 12.43 10.74 12.02
N ALA A 97 12.61 9.81 11.11
CA ALA A 97 11.89 9.79 9.84
C ALA A 97 10.39 9.64 10.10
N THR A 98 9.58 10.33 9.31
CA THR A 98 8.12 10.35 9.41
C THR A 98 7.52 10.61 8.03
N GLY A 99 6.26 10.28 7.85
CA GLY A 99 5.48 10.62 6.67
C GLY A 99 5.06 9.43 5.81
N TRP A 100 4.14 9.70 4.92
CA TRP A 100 3.55 8.73 4.00
C TRP A 100 4.17 8.84 2.61
N GLU A 101 4.32 7.72 1.92
CA GLU A 101 4.83 7.68 0.54
C GLU A 101 4.24 6.51 -0.25
N CYS A 102 4.21 6.65 -1.58
CA CYS A 102 3.77 5.63 -2.51
C CYS A 102 4.87 5.35 -3.54
N TRP A 103 5.01 4.09 -3.90
CA TRP A 103 6.02 3.58 -4.83
C TRP A 103 5.37 2.93 -6.04
N THR A 104 5.94 3.19 -7.22
CA THR A 104 5.61 2.56 -8.50
C THR A 104 6.82 1.86 -9.09
N SER A 105 6.63 1.14 -10.18
CA SER A 105 7.74 0.64 -11.01
C SER A 105 8.36 1.78 -11.81
N PRO A 106 9.67 1.73 -12.16
CA PRO A 106 10.33 2.79 -12.92
C PRO A 106 9.68 3.06 -14.28
N GLY A 107 9.54 4.35 -14.63
CA GLY A 107 9.01 4.85 -15.90
C GLY A 107 7.51 5.13 -15.84
N LYS A 108 7.03 5.96 -16.75
CA LYS A 108 5.64 6.40 -16.78
C LYS A 108 4.69 5.27 -17.12
N THR A 109 3.80 4.94 -16.19
CA THR A 109 2.86 3.83 -16.28
C THR A 109 1.48 4.23 -15.75
N ALA A 110 0.47 3.37 -15.94
CA ALA A 110 -0.86 3.55 -15.33
C ALA A 110 -0.84 3.50 -13.79
N SER A 111 0.26 3.01 -13.19
CA SER A 111 0.44 3.02 -11.74
C SER A 111 0.61 4.43 -11.17
N ASP A 112 1.18 5.36 -11.95
CA ASP A 112 1.44 6.74 -11.54
C ASP A 112 0.12 7.47 -11.28
N THR A 113 -0.88 7.31 -12.18
CA THR A 113 -2.23 7.88 -11.98
C THR A 113 -2.88 7.33 -10.70
N LEU A 114 -2.74 6.02 -10.43
CA LEU A 114 -3.23 5.45 -9.18
C LEU A 114 -2.50 6.03 -7.97
N ALA A 115 -1.18 6.20 -8.06
CA ALA A 115 -0.38 6.80 -7.00
C ALA A 115 -0.81 8.25 -6.74
N ASP A 116 -1.07 9.05 -7.77
CA ASP A 116 -1.54 10.44 -7.63
C ASP A 116 -2.85 10.52 -6.84
N HIS A 117 -3.84 9.68 -7.15
CA HIS A 117 -5.09 9.63 -6.38
C HIS A 117 -4.88 9.21 -4.91
N LEU A 118 -3.92 8.32 -4.65
CA LEU A 118 -3.56 7.93 -3.28
C LEU A 118 -2.86 9.08 -2.55
N TYR A 119 -1.97 9.84 -3.24
CA TYR A 119 -1.34 11.04 -2.71
C TYR A 119 -2.36 12.11 -2.34
N ASP A 120 -3.32 12.40 -3.22
CA ASP A 120 -4.38 13.38 -2.95
C ASP A 120 -5.22 13.01 -1.71
N ALA A 121 -5.56 11.73 -1.59
CA ALA A 121 -6.26 11.23 -0.42
C ALA A 121 -5.41 11.31 0.86
N ALA A 122 -4.11 10.97 0.77
CA ALA A 122 -3.19 11.03 1.89
C ALA A 122 -2.97 12.46 2.39
N GLU A 123 -2.77 13.45 1.50
CA GLU A 123 -2.63 14.86 1.84
C GLU A 123 -3.82 15.40 2.63
N ARG A 124 -5.02 14.97 2.24
CA ARG A 124 -6.25 15.44 2.88
C ARG A 124 -6.51 14.79 4.23
N LEU A 125 -6.11 13.54 4.43
CA LEU A 125 -6.49 12.72 5.57
C LEU A 125 -5.40 12.60 6.64
N LEU A 126 -4.13 12.76 6.29
CA LEU A 126 -3.03 12.53 7.22
C LEU A 126 -2.44 13.85 7.75
N PRO A 127 -2.23 13.97 9.06
CA PRO A 127 -1.51 15.10 9.63
C PRO A 127 0.02 15.00 9.49
N GLN A 128 0.53 13.84 9.07
CA GLN A 128 1.96 13.61 8.84
C GLN A 128 2.40 14.13 7.47
N PRO A 129 3.70 14.46 7.30
CA PRO A 129 4.23 14.90 6.01
C PRO A 129 4.00 13.88 4.90
N ILE A 130 3.69 14.36 3.71
CA ILE A 130 3.67 13.57 2.49
C ILE A 130 5.06 13.63 1.84
N ARG A 131 5.60 12.47 1.48
CA ARG A 131 6.97 12.29 1.02
C ARG A 131 6.99 11.97 -0.49
N GLU A 132 6.97 13.01 -1.28
CA GLU A 132 6.98 12.90 -2.73
C GLU A 132 8.38 12.66 -3.30
N ASN A 133 8.44 12.28 -4.58
CA ASN A 133 9.66 12.20 -5.37
C ASN A 133 10.24 13.63 -5.55
N GLN A 134 11.49 13.81 -5.15
CA GLN A 134 12.20 15.08 -5.30
C GLN A 134 13.19 15.06 -6.46
N LYS A 135 13.27 13.98 -7.21
CA LYS A 135 14.26 13.78 -8.27
C LYS A 135 13.73 14.10 -9.64
N VAL A 136 12.44 13.97 -9.85
CA VAL A 136 11.77 14.20 -11.13
C VAL A 136 10.65 15.22 -10.91
N GLU A 137 10.71 16.33 -11.64
CA GLU A 137 9.71 17.39 -11.56
C GLU A 137 8.36 16.89 -12.13
N GLY A 138 7.30 17.05 -11.35
CA GLY A 138 5.95 16.65 -11.73
C GLY A 138 5.60 15.20 -11.44
N GLU A 139 6.50 14.41 -10.84
CA GLU A 139 6.22 13.06 -10.36
C GLU A 139 6.18 13.05 -8.83
N ARG A 140 5.07 12.58 -8.28
CA ARG A 140 4.87 12.49 -6.83
C ARG A 140 5.32 11.14 -6.27
N ASP A 141 5.05 10.08 -6.98
CA ASP A 141 5.40 8.72 -6.60
C ASP A 141 6.91 8.47 -6.65
N LYS A 142 7.35 7.59 -5.79
CA LYS A 142 8.74 7.13 -5.78
C LYS A 142 8.88 5.89 -6.62
N GLU A 143 9.95 5.79 -7.35
CA GLU A 143 10.22 4.64 -8.19
C GLU A 143 11.19 3.65 -7.56
N ALA A 144 10.85 2.37 -7.62
CA ALA A 144 11.76 1.29 -7.24
C ALA A 144 11.48 -0.02 -8.01
N ARG A 145 12.54 -0.80 -8.20
CA ARG A 145 12.45 -2.14 -8.79
C ARG A 145 12.04 -3.18 -7.74
N PHE A 146 10.94 -2.93 -7.04
CA PHE A 146 10.37 -3.93 -6.15
C PHE A 146 9.70 -5.04 -6.97
N THR A 147 10.04 -6.29 -6.71
CA THR A 147 9.50 -7.47 -7.42
C THR A 147 7.99 -7.44 -7.54
N ILE A 148 7.27 -7.03 -6.50
CA ILE A 148 5.81 -6.95 -6.50
C ILE A 148 5.26 -5.88 -7.47
N LEU A 149 6.07 -4.88 -7.83
CA LEU A 149 5.72 -3.81 -8.76
C LEU A 149 6.18 -4.10 -10.19
N THR A 150 7.40 -4.68 -10.35
CA THR A 150 8.01 -4.87 -11.67
C THR A 150 7.59 -6.16 -12.36
N ASP A 151 7.23 -7.20 -11.60
CA ASP A 151 6.98 -8.54 -12.13
C ASP A 151 5.48 -8.86 -12.23
N THR A 152 4.60 -7.96 -11.75
CA THR A 152 3.15 -8.04 -11.96
C THR A 152 2.75 -7.38 -13.29
N PHE A 153 1.68 -7.89 -13.92
CA PHE A 153 1.27 -7.47 -15.26
C PHE A 153 0.24 -6.34 -15.27
N CYS A 154 -0.35 -6.02 -14.14
CA CYS A 154 -1.34 -4.94 -13.99
C CYS A 154 -0.73 -3.68 -13.39
N PRO A 155 -1.45 -2.54 -13.39
CA PRO A 155 -1.10 -1.40 -12.57
C PRO A 155 -0.92 -1.81 -11.10
N ALA A 156 0.23 -1.44 -10.51
CA ALA A 156 0.62 -1.85 -9.17
C ALA A 156 1.30 -0.72 -8.41
N VAL A 157 0.90 -0.51 -7.17
CA VAL A 157 1.53 0.44 -6.25
C VAL A 157 1.85 -0.22 -4.92
N LEU A 158 2.86 0.32 -4.22
CA LEU A 158 3.18 -0.04 -2.85
C LEU A 158 3.12 1.22 -1.98
N THR A 159 2.29 1.18 -0.95
CA THR A 159 2.15 2.28 0.00
C THR A 159 2.94 2.01 1.27
N GLU A 160 3.70 3.00 1.71
CA GLU A 160 4.43 3.01 2.97
C GLU A 160 3.68 3.92 3.96
N ASN A 161 2.89 3.28 4.80
CA ASN A 161 1.95 3.93 5.71
C ASN A 161 2.64 4.38 6.99
N LEU A 162 3.41 5.44 6.91
CA LEU A 162 4.21 6.01 7.99
C LEU A 162 5.34 5.06 8.44
N PHE A 163 6.14 5.49 9.41
CA PHE A 163 7.33 4.77 9.83
C PHE A 163 7.07 3.97 11.12
N MET A 164 7.25 2.65 11.06
CA MET A 164 7.08 1.76 12.22
C MET A 164 8.18 1.95 13.29
N ASP A 165 9.24 2.65 12.98
CA ASP A 165 10.32 3.02 13.91
C ASP A 165 10.31 4.50 14.28
N SER A 166 9.24 5.25 13.96
CA SER A 166 8.96 6.60 14.45
C SER A 166 7.97 6.57 15.62
N ARG A 167 8.33 7.16 16.78
CA ARG A 167 7.43 7.21 17.96
C ARG A 167 6.11 7.92 17.66
N ALA A 168 6.18 9.03 16.94
CA ALA A 168 5.00 9.83 16.61
C ALA A 168 4.08 9.08 15.63
N ASP A 169 4.68 8.47 14.60
CA ASP A 169 3.92 7.72 13.59
C ASP A 169 3.25 6.49 14.20
N VAL A 170 3.98 5.71 15.01
CA VAL A 170 3.41 4.54 15.70
C VAL A 170 2.29 4.96 16.67
N ALA A 171 2.49 6.06 17.41
CA ALA A 171 1.44 6.57 18.30
C ALA A 171 0.16 6.90 17.51
N TYR A 172 0.27 7.53 16.35
CA TYR A 172 -0.87 7.85 15.49
C TYR A 172 -1.50 6.59 14.86
N LEU A 173 -0.70 5.71 14.25
CA LEU A 173 -1.19 4.48 13.60
C LEU A 173 -2.00 3.58 14.54
N LEU A 174 -1.68 3.61 15.83
CA LEU A 174 -2.36 2.80 16.86
C LEU A 174 -3.64 3.46 17.40
N THR A 175 -3.97 4.70 17.00
CA THR A 175 -5.27 5.32 17.31
C THR A 175 -6.36 4.83 16.37
N ASP A 176 -7.62 4.91 16.80
CA ASP A 176 -8.78 4.64 15.92
C ASP A 176 -8.85 5.62 14.76
N GLU A 177 -8.46 6.88 14.97
CA GLU A 177 -8.40 7.90 13.92
C GLU A 177 -7.34 7.56 12.89
N GLY A 178 -6.11 7.30 13.31
CA GLY A 178 -5.01 6.94 12.41
C GLY A 178 -5.32 5.70 11.59
N PHE A 179 -5.87 4.66 12.23
CA PHE A 179 -6.29 3.46 11.53
C PHE A 179 -7.38 3.76 10.47
N ARG A 180 -8.42 4.53 10.84
CA ARG A 180 -9.49 4.91 9.90
C ARG A 180 -8.94 5.73 8.73
N ASN A 181 -8.06 6.69 9.00
CA ASN A 181 -7.51 7.55 7.94
C ASN A 181 -6.63 6.76 6.97
N ILE A 182 -5.82 5.80 7.45
CA ILE A 182 -5.06 4.90 6.58
C ILE A 182 -6.00 4.02 5.73
N VAL A 183 -7.06 3.48 6.28
CA VAL A 183 -8.05 2.72 5.49
C VAL A 183 -8.73 3.61 4.46
N GLN A 184 -9.18 4.79 4.87
CA GLN A 184 -9.95 5.71 4.04
C GLN A 184 -9.13 6.24 2.86
N LEU A 185 -7.84 6.58 3.06
CA LEU A 185 -6.99 7.03 1.96
C LEU A 185 -6.87 5.98 0.84
N HIS A 186 -6.78 4.70 1.20
CA HIS A 186 -6.72 3.64 0.20
C HIS A 186 -8.06 3.47 -0.53
N VAL A 187 -9.16 3.48 0.20
CA VAL A 187 -10.49 3.35 -0.41
C VAL A 187 -10.76 4.51 -1.36
N GLU A 188 -10.55 5.75 -0.93
CA GLU A 188 -10.79 6.93 -1.75
C GLU A 188 -9.85 7.01 -2.96
N GLY A 189 -8.53 6.77 -2.76
CA GLY A 189 -7.57 6.78 -3.86
C GLY A 189 -7.91 5.74 -4.93
N ILE A 190 -8.23 4.52 -4.51
CA ILE A 190 -8.64 3.45 -5.43
C ILE A 190 -9.96 3.81 -6.13
N THR A 191 -10.97 4.26 -5.40
CA THR A 191 -12.28 4.60 -5.99
C THR A 191 -12.18 5.76 -6.98
N ASN A 192 -11.38 6.79 -6.67
CA ASN A 192 -11.18 7.92 -7.57
C ASN A 192 -10.46 7.48 -8.86
N TYR A 193 -9.41 6.65 -8.75
CA TYR A 193 -8.75 6.06 -9.91
C TYR A 193 -9.71 5.27 -10.81
N LEU A 194 -10.57 4.44 -10.21
CA LEU A 194 -11.55 3.65 -10.97
C LEU A 194 -12.58 4.53 -11.68
N ASN A 195 -13.02 5.62 -11.05
CA ASN A 195 -13.96 6.57 -11.64
C ASN A 195 -13.35 7.33 -12.83
N GLU A 196 -12.09 7.76 -12.75
CA GLU A 196 -11.36 8.38 -13.85
C GLU A 196 -11.22 7.40 -15.01
N SER A 197 -10.72 6.18 -14.74
CA SER A 197 -10.52 5.14 -15.76
C SER A 197 -11.81 4.65 -16.44
N ALA A 198 -12.97 4.94 -15.89
CA ALA A 198 -14.28 4.59 -16.49
C ALA A 198 -14.79 5.65 -17.47
N HIS A 199 -14.14 6.81 -17.54
CA HIS A 199 -14.54 7.95 -18.37
C HIS A 199 -13.60 8.17 -19.57
N ASP A 200 -12.45 7.48 -19.58
CA ASP A 200 -11.48 7.43 -20.67
C ASP A 200 -11.74 6.22 -21.59
#